data_77f3e17de358c260ce0413bc9ff4bcaa
#
_entry.id   77f3e17de358c260ce0413bc9ff4bcaa
#
_cell.length_a   1.000
_cell.length_b   1.000
_cell.length_c   1.000
_cell.angle_alpha   90.00
_cell.angle_beta   90.00
_cell.angle_gamma   90.00
#
_symmetry.space_group_name_H-M   'P 1'
#
loop_
_entity.id
_entity.type
_entity.pdbx_description
1 polymer ?
#
loop_
_entity_poly.entity_id
_entity_poly.type
_entity_poly.pdbx_seq_one_letter_code
_entity_poly.pdbx_strand_id
1 'polypeptide(L)'
;MLMNLCPHPINLYINGVFNSTIMPSGKIARCEQKQEYVETWLLIPITRQTFGKVTGLPAPQEGVRYIVSARVADACPDRKDLVVPGPAVRDENGNKIGCEGFSVMHKKSTADDSVTDRERAIKSVENLMVALEEADTLGYYMGDILRIKKALGVEESED
;
A
#
# COMPACT_ATOMS: atom_id res chain seq x y z
N MET A 1 -17.44 -1.24 0.13
CA MET A 1 -17.72 0.18 0.50
C MET A 1 -16.43 0.85 0.95
N LEU A 2 -16.24 2.17 0.68
CA LEU A 2 -15.05 2.93 1.07
C LEU A 2 -15.48 4.05 2.03
N MET A 3 -14.83 4.16 3.20
CA MET A 3 -15.20 5.12 4.25
C MET A 3 -13.99 6.00 4.61
N ASN A 4 -14.12 7.31 4.44
CA ASN A 4 -13.07 8.27 4.77
C ASN A 4 -13.09 8.65 6.25
N LEU A 5 -12.07 8.23 7.00
CA LEU A 5 -11.84 8.56 8.42
C LEU A 5 -10.81 9.68 8.60
N CYS A 6 -10.40 10.36 7.52
CA CYS A 6 -9.60 11.58 7.59
C CYS A 6 -10.51 12.80 7.82
N PRO A 7 -9.99 13.90 8.40
CA PRO A 7 -10.79 15.08 8.70
C PRO A 7 -11.12 15.95 7.46
N HIS A 8 -10.56 15.63 6.31
CA HIS A 8 -10.70 16.41 5.07
C HIS A 8 -11.15 15.53 3.90
N PRO A 9 -11.79 16.12 2.88
CA PRO A 9 -12.12 15.39 1.66
C PRO A 9 -10.85 14.93 0.93
N ILE A 10 -10.98 13.85 0.17
CA ILE A 10 -9.89 13.26 -0.62
C ILE A 10 -10.32 13.25 -2.07
N ASN A 11 -9.61 14.01 -2.90
CA ASN A 11 -9.78 13.98 -4.34
C ASN A 11 -9.01 12.78 -4.92
N LEU A 12 -9.74 11.90 -5.56
CA LEU A 12 -9.20 10.68 -6.18
C LEU A 12 -8.95 10.92 -7.66
N TYR A 13 -7.77 10.57 -8.09
CA TYR A 13 -7.35 10.53 -9.49
C TYR A 13 -7.09 9.09 -9.91
N ILE A 14 -7.36 8.76 -11.15
CA ILE A 14 -7.08 7.45 -11.76
C ILE A 14 -6.45 7.72 -13.13
N ASN A 15 -5.23 7.24 -13.35
CA ASN A 15 -4.44 7.48 -14.56
C ASN A 15 -4.30 9.00 -14.87
N GLY A 16 -4.08 9.80 -13.84
CA GLY A 16 -3.92 11.25 -13.97
C GLY A 16 -5.23 12.03 -14.19
N VAL A 17 -6.39 11.35 -14.28
CA VAL A 17 -7.70 11.99 -14.48
C VAL A 17 -8.47 12.05 -13.16
N PHE A 18 -9.05 13.23 -12.86
CA PHE A 18 -9.94 13.37 -11.71
C PHE A 18 -11.13 12.40 -11.84
N ASN A 19 -11.33 11.61 -10.82
CA ASN A 19 -12.41 10.62 -10.76
C ASN A 19 -13.56 11.08 -9.85
N SER A 20 -13.25 11.34 -8.56
CA SER A 20 -14.27 11.67 -7.57
C SER A 20 -13.66 12.32 -6.32
N THR A 21 -14.52 12.90 -5.50
CA THR A 21 -14.15 13.38 -4.16
C THR A 21 -14.82 12.50 -3.10
N ILE A 22 -14.00 11.94 -2.21
CA ILE A 22 -14.49 11.11 -1.10
C ILE A 22 -14.58 11.99 0.15
N MET A 23 -15.82 12.33 0.52
CA MET A 23 -16.08 13.18 1.67
C MET A 23 -15.77 12.48 3.00
N PRO A 24 -15.39 13.21 4.05
CA PRO A 24 -15.26 12.66 5.40
C PRO A 24 -16.56 12.00 5.86
N SER A 25 -16.45 10.86 6.53
CA SER A 25 -17.61 10.14 7.10
C SER A 25 -18.19 10.78 8.36
N GLY A 26 -17.56 11.82 8.89
CA GLY A 26 -17.86 12.41 10.19
C GLY A 26 -17.17 11.71 11.36
N LYS A 27 -16.69 10.49 11.18
CA LYS A 27 -15.82 9.80 12.16
C LYS A 27 -14.37 10.02 11.76
N ILE A 28 -13.51 10.31 12.75
CA ILE A 28 -12.08 10.57 12.50
C ILE A 28 -11.25 9.57 13.29
N ALA A 29 -10.41 8.81 12.58
CA ALA A 29 -9.41 7.96 13.20
C ALA A 29 -8.16 8.78 13.50
N ARG A 30 -7.68 8.73 14.75
CA ARG A 30 -6.48 9.45 15.20
C ARG A 30 -5.59 8.54 16.04
N CYS A 31 -4.29 8.70 15.84
CA CYS A 31 -3.28 8.16 16.74
C CYS A 31 -2.97 9.23 17.81
N GLU A 32 -3.00 8.85 19.07
CA GLU A 32 -2.56 9.73 20.16
C GLU A 32 -1.11 10.13 19.94
N GLN A 33 -0.82 11.41 20.13
CA GLN A 33 0.52 11.95 20.00
C GLN A 33 0.93 12.56 21.32
N LYS A 34 2.07 12.12 21.86
CA LYS A 34 2.72 12.70 23.01
C LYS A 34 4.02 13.35 22.59
N GLN A 35 4.31 14.49 23.17
CA GLN A 35 5.52 15.23 22.95
C GLN A 35 6.27 15.35 24.27
N GLU A 36 7.51 14.86 24.31
CA GLU A 36 8.38 14.93 25.49
C GLU A 36 9.57 15.82 25.15
N TYR A 37 9.89 16.74 26.05
CA TYR A 37 11.10 17.57 25.93
C TYR A 37 12.33 16.66 26.08
N VAL A 38 13.33 16.87 25.22
CA VAL A 38 14.60 16.12 25.26
C VAL A 38 15.72 17.05 25.71
N GLU A 39 15.95 18.14 24.96
CA GLU A 39 17.03 19.09 25.21
C GLU A 39 16.77 20.44 24.53
N THR A 40 17.62 21.42 24.82
CA THR A 40 17.67 22.68 24.07
C THR A 40 18.99 22.78 23.33
N TRP A 41 18.96 22.97 22.02
CA TRP A 41 20.12 23.20 21.19
C TRP A 41 20.04 24.58 20.54
N LEU A 42 21.03 25.44 20.81
CA LEU A 42 21.07 26.84 20.32
C LEU A 42 19.75 27.60 20.56
N LEU A 43 19.18 27.50 21.76
CA LEU A 43 17.89 28.08 22.17
C LEU A 43 16.66 27.47 21.47
N ILE A 44 16.82 26.39 20.70
CA ILE A 44 15.74 25.69 20.04
C ILE A 44 15.39 24.44 20.86
N PRO A 45 14.14 24.32 21.37
CA PRO A 45 13.73 23.12 22.10
C PRO A 45 13.62 21.91 21.14
N ILE A 46 14.28 20.81 21.52
CA ILE A 46 14.18 19.53 20.83
C ILE A 46 13.24 18.64 21.63
N THR A 47 12.23 18.10 20.94
CA THR A 47 11.22 17.24 21.55
C THR A 47 11.18 15.88 20.84
N ARG A 48 10.89 14.83 21.61
CA ARG A 48 10.60 13.50 21.08
C ARG A 48 9.09 13.35 20.91
N GLN A 49 8.67 12.94 19.73
CA GLN A 49 7.28 12.58 19.47
C GLN A 49 7.11 11.07 19.61
N THR A 50 6.18 10.66 20.47
CA THR A 50 5.75 9.27 20.62
C THR A 50 4.28 9.13 20.21
N PHE A 51 3.94 8.02 19.59
CA PHE A 51 2.59 7.73 19.14
C PHE A 51 1.99 6.63 20.00
N GLY A 52 0.79 6.86 20.50
CA GLY A 52 0.08 5.96 21.39
C GLY A 52 -1.10 5.26 20.71
N LYS A 53 -2.16 5.09 21.49
CA LYS A 53 -3.35 4.35 21.07
C LYS A 53 -4.09 5.04 19.92
N VAL A 54 -4.64 4.23 19.01
CA VAL A 54 -5.53 4.72 17.96
C VAL A 54 -6.96 4.81 18.50
N THR A 55 -7.60 5.95 18.28
CA THR A 55 -8.99 6.22 18.64
C THR A 55 -9.83 6.51 17.41
N GLY A 56 -11.16 6.32 17.49
CA GLY A 56 -12.08 6.63 16.38
C GLY A 56 -12.03 5.65 15.21
N LEU A 57 -11.25 4.56 15.29
CA LEU A 57 -11.19 3.53 14.27
C LEU A 57 -12.27 2.46 14.54
N PRO A 58 -13.24 2.25 13.63
CA PRO A 58 -14.28 1.22 13.79
C PRO A 58 -13.67 -0.19 13.74
N ALA A 59 -14.42 -1.16 14.27
CA ALA A 59 -14.09 -2.58 14.07
C ALA A 59 -14.11 -2.94 12.58
N PRO A 60 -13.33 -3.94 12.14
CA PRO A 60 -13.35 -4.41 10.76
C PRO A 60 -14.77 -4.86 10.38
N GLN A 61 -15.16 -4.53 9.14
CA GLN A 61 -16.44 -4.96 8.56
C GLN A 61 -16.18 -5.54 7.18
N GLU A 62 -16.85 -6.64 6.87
CA GLU A 62 -16.73 -7.28 5.57
C GLU A 62 -17.18 -6.33 4.44
N GLY A 63 -16.38 -6.29 3.36
CA GLY A 63 -16.66 -5.42 2.21
C GLY A 63 -16.43 -3.92 2.46
N VAL A 64 -15.90 -3.52 3.63
CA VAL A 64 -15.58 -2.12 3.95
C VAL A 64 -14.07 -1.91 3.99
N ARG A 65 -13.60 -0.83 3.34
CA ARG A 65 -12.24 -0.30 3.47
C ARG A 65 -12.29 1.06 4.12
N TYR A 66 -11.38 1.30 5.07
CA TYR A 66 -11.28 2.58 5.79
C TYR A 66 -10.07 3.37 5.31
N ILE A 67 -10.32 4.59 4.84
CA ILE A 67 -9.24 5.52 4.49
C ILE A 67 -8.79 6.22 5.76
N VAL A 68 -7.51 6.08 6.09
CA VAL A 68 -6.90 6.64 7.29
C VAL A 68 -5.59 7.35 6.95
N SER A 69 -5.02 8.09 7.90
CA SER A 69 -3.67 8.62 7.75
C SER A 69 -2.63 7.49 7.83
N ALA A 70 -1.46 7.68 7.21
CA ALA A 70 -0.36 6.72 7.27
C ALA A 70 0.02 6.35 8.72
N ARG A 71 -0.01 7.31 9.64
CA ARG A 71 0.28 7.07 11.07
C ARG A 71 -0.71 6.14 11.75
N VAL A 72 -2.01 6.26 11.41
CA VAL A 72 -3.05 5.35 11.94
C VAL A 72 -2.87 3.95 11.36
N ALA A 73 -2.59 3.84 10.07
CA ALA A 73 -2.33 2.55 9.43
C ALA A 73 -1.08 1.87 10.00
N ASP A 74 0.01 2.62 10.21
CA ASP A 74 1.27 2.12 10.78
C ASP A 74 1.13 1.66 12.24
N ALA A 75 0.24 2.31 13.00
CA ALA A 75 -0.09 1.92 14.38
C ALA A 75 -1.02 0.69 14.46
N CYS A 76 -1.59 0.25 13.36
CA CYS A 76 -2.52 -0.88 13.29
C CYS A 76 -2.11 -1.89 12.19
N PRO A 77 -0.92 -2.50 12.27
CA PRO A 77 -0.36 -3.34 11.20
C PRO A 77 -1.21 -4.59 10.89
N ASP A 78 -1.97 -5.07 11.87
CA ASP A 78 -2.81 -6.27 11.73
C ASP A 78 -4.14 -6.00 11.00
N ARG A 79 -4.47 -4.73 10.77
CA ARG A 79 -5.71 -4.29 10.12
C ARG A 79 -5.54 -4.26 8.59
N LYS A 80 -6.03 -5.30 7.93
CA LYS A 80 -5.95 -5.44 6.45
C LYS A 80 -7.00 -4.64 5.68
N ASP A 81 -7.96 -4.07 6.38
CA ASP A 81 -9.05 -3.25 5.86
C ASP A 81 -8.72 -1.75 5.79
N LEU A 82 -7.52 -1.35 6.24
CA LEU A 82 -7.06 0.03 6.17
C LEU A 82 -6.36 0.33 4.84
N VAL A 83 -6.63 1.51 4.30
CA VAL A 83 -5.94 2.08 3.16
C VAL A 83 -5.55 3.52 3.46
N VAL A 84 -4.48 3.98 2.85
CA VAL A 84 -4.01 5.37 2.92
C VAL A 84 -4.09 6.01 1.55
N PRO A 85 -4.22 7.34 1.43
CA PRO A 85 -4.09 8.01 0.15
C PRO A 85 -2.78 7.63 -0.53
N GLY A 86 -2.85 7.26 -1.80
CA GLY A 86 -1.72 6.89 -2.63
C GLY A 86 -0.80 8.07 -2.97
N PRO A 87 0.00 7.96 -4.04
CA PRO A 87 0.88 9.03 -4.47
C PRO A 87 0.14 10.37 -4.64
N ALA A 88 0.79 11.47 -4.24
CA ALA A 88 0.19 12.79 -4.33
C ALA A 88 0.11 13.25 -5.79
N VAL A 89 -1.07 13.64 -6.24
CA VAL A 89 -1.25 14.39 -7.47
C VAL A 89 -1.08 15.87 -7.16
N ARG A 90 -0.29 16.57 -7.99
CA ARG A 90 0.05 17.98 -7.79
C ARG A 90 -0.35 18.78 -9.03
N ASP A 91 -0.70 20.04 -8.80
CA ASP A 91 -0.93 21.02 -9.87
C ASP A 91 0.40 21.54 -10.44
N GLU A 92 0.31 22.41 -11.44
CA GLU A 92 1.48 23.06 -12.09
C GLU A 92 2.31 23.90 -11.13
N ASN A 93 1.73 24.35 -10.01
CA ASN A 93 2.42 25.10 -8.95
C ASN A 93 3.02 24.20 -7.86
N GLY A 94 2.90 22.86 -7.99
CA GLY A 94 3.40 21.88 -7.03
C GLY A 94 2.48 21.66 -5.83
N ASN A 95 1.29 22.30 -5.75
CA ASN A 95 0.34 22.09 -4.66
C ASN A 95 -0.32 20.72 -4.78
N LYS A 96 -0.49 20.05 -3.64
CA LYS A 96 -1.21 18.78 -3.59
C LYS A 96 -2.71 18.99 -3.83
N ILE A 97 -3.22 18.47 -4.93
CA ILE A 97 -4.63 18.57 -5.33
C ILE A 97 -5.42 17.29 -5.08
N GLY A 98 -4.74 16.16 -4.87
CA GLY A 98 -5.38 14.86 -4.61
C GLY A 98 -4.36 13.73 -4.47
N CYS A 99 -4.83 12.51 -4.68
CA CYS A 99 -3.97 11.32 -4.70
C CYS A 99 -4.35 10.37 -5.85
N GLU A 100 -3.35 9.64 -6.34
CA GLU A 100 -3.50 8.58 -7.33
C GLU A 100 -3.82 7.27 -6.60
N GLY A 101 -5.09 6.89 -6.55
CA GLY A 101 -5.51 5.66 -5.89
C GLY A 101 -5.28 5.63 -4.37
N PHE A 102 -5.23 4.43 -3.84
CA PHE A 102 -4.95 4.14 -2.43
C PHE A 102 -3.83 3.12 -2.29
N SER A 103 -3.11 3.19 -1.18
CA SER A 103 -2.06 2.24 -0.81
C SER A 103 -2.40 1.51 0.48
N VAL A 104 -1.89 0.29 0.64
CA VAL A 104 -1.88 -0.44 1.92
C VAL A 104 -0.51 -0.28 2.58
N MET A 105 -0.51 -0.06 3.90
CA MET A 105 0.72 0.02 4.67
C MET A 105 0.99 -1.36 5.28
N HIS A 106 1.96 -2.09 4.71
CA HIS A 106 2.49 -3.29 5.34
C HIS A 106 3.86 -2.98 5.90
N LYS A 107 4.12 -3.34 7.16
CA LYS A 107 5.51 -3.39 7.63
C LYS A 107 6.21 -4.44 6.78
N LYS A 108 7.28 -4.06 6.09
CA LYS A 108 8.20 -5.01 5.50
C LYS A 108 8.68 -5.91 6.64
N SER A 109 8.24 -7.17 6.67
CA SER A 109 8.85 -8.16 7.55
C SER A 109 10.25 -8.41 7.01
N THR A 110 11.27 -8.15 7.80
CA THR A 110 12.67 -8.21 7.39
C THR A 110 13.17 -9.64 7.15
N ALA A 111 12.31 -10.64 7.13
CA ALA A 111 12.71 -12.05 7.03
C ALA A 111 11.98 -12.91 5.99
N ASP A 112 10.85 -12.46 5.40
CA ASP A 112 10.00 -13.38 4.60
C ASP A 112 9.54 -12.87 3.23
N ASP A 113 9.84 -11.62 2.86
CA ASP A 113 9.36 -11.04 1.59
C ASP A 113 10.06 -11.58 0.34
N SER A 114 11.25 -12.16 0.46
CA SER A 114 11.97 -12.71 -0.69
C SER A 114 11.35 -14.01 -1.21
N VAL A 115 10.77 -14.82 -0.31
CA VAL A 115 10.11 -16.07 -0.65
C VAL A 115 8.74 -15.81 -1.28
N THR A 116 7.96 -14.90 -0.71
CA THR A 116 6.61 -14.57 -1.21
C THR A 116 6.62 -13.84 -2.55
N ASP A 117 7.56 -12.94 -2.79
CA ASP A 117 7.70 -12.26 -4.09
C ASP A 117 8.18 -13.23 -5.18
N ARG A 118 9.09 -14.15 -4.82
CA ARG A 118 9.51 -15.23 -5.70
C ARG A 118 8.38 -16.19 -6.02
N GLU A 119 7.60 -16.62 -5.04
CA GLU A 119 6.44 -17.50 -5.24
C GLU A 119 5.36 -16.83 -6.10
N ARG A 120 5.10 -15.54 -5.89
CA ARG A 120 4.17 -14.76 -6.75
C ARG A 120 4.69 -14.66 -8.18
N ALA A 121 5.99 -14.42 -8.37
CA ALA A 121 6.60 -14.37 -9.69
C ALA A 121 6.51 -15.73 -10.40
N ILE A 122 6.79 -16.83 -9.70
CA ILE A 122 6.63 -18.20 -10.23
C ILE A 122 5.20 -18.43 -10.69
N LYS A 123 4.21 -18.14 -9.82
CA LYS A 123 2.80 -18.32 -10.15
C LYS A 123 2.33 -17.45 -11.32
N SER A 124 2.89 -16.25 -11.48
CA SER A 124 2.61 -15.39 -12.63
C SER A 124 3.15 -15.98 -13.92
N VAL A 125 4.34 -16.60 -13.88
CA VAL A 125 4.92 -17.28 -15.05
C VAL A 125 4.10 -18.52 -15.42
N GLU A 126 3.66 -19.30 -14.43
CA GLU A 126 2.79 -20.47 -14.64
C GLU A 126 1.46 -20.08 -15.30
N ASN A 127 0.81 -19.02 -14.79
CA ASN A 127 -0.43 -18.52 -15.38
C ASN A 127 -0.24 -18.02 -16.83
N LEU A 128 0.91 -17.38 -17.10
CA LEU A 128 1.25 -16.94 -18.45
C LEU A 128 1.45 -18.13 -19.40
N MET A 129 2.11 -19.20 -18.93
CA MET A 129 2.30 -20.42 -19.71
C MET A 129 0.98 -21.04 -20.13
N VAL A 130 0.05 -21.18 -19.17
CA VAL A 130 -1.31 -21.70 -19.47
C VAL A 130 -2.02 -20.84 -20.52
N ALA A 131 -1.97 -19.51 -20.36
CA ALA A 131 -2.60 -18.62 -21.33
C ALA A 131 -1.96 -18.67 -22.73
N LEU A 132 -0.65 -18.90 -22.80
CA LEU A 132 0.06 -19.05 -24.09
C LEU A 132 -0.17 -20.41 -24.74
N GLU A 133 -0.36 -21.47 -23.95
CA GLU A 133 -0.80 -22.78 -24.45
C GLU A 133 -2.19 -22.71 -25.06
N GLU A 134 -3.16 -22.10 -24.36
CA GLU A 134 -4.51 -21.87 -24.86
C GLU A 134 -4.53 -21.04 -26.17
N ALA A 135 -3.58 -20.11 -26.31
CA ALA A 135 -3.42 -19.28 -27.51
C ALA A 135 -2.60 -19.95 -28.64
N ASP A 136 -2.12 -21.19 -28.44
CA ASP A 136 -1.22 -21.92 -29.37
C ASP A 136 0.07 -21.13 -29.74
N THR A 137 0.55 -20.30 -28.80
CA THR A 137 1.73 -19.43 -28.99
C THR A 137 2.89 -19.75 -28.04
N LEU A 138 2.74 -20.76 -27.19
CA LEU A 138 3.72 -21.10 -26.16
C LEU A 138 5.12 -21.35 -26.74
N GLY A 139 5.22 -22.05 -27.85
CA GLY A 139 6.50 -22.37 -28.49
C GLY A 139 7.31 -21.15 -28.89
N TYR A 140 6.66 -20.04 -29.25
CA TYR A 140 7.33 -18.79 -29.62
C TYR A 140 8.03 -18.10 -28.42
N TYR A 141 7.42 -18.19 -27.24
CA TYR A 141 7.91 -17.53 -26.01
C TYR A 141 8.68 -18.45 -25.06
N MET A 142 8.83 -19.74 -25.40
CA MET A 142 9.44 -20.74 -24.52
C MET A 142 10.86 -20.35 -24.09
N GLY A 143 11.67 -19.78 -24.98
CA GLY A 143 13.03 -19.34 -24.67
C GLY A 143 13.09 -18.27 -23.57
N ASP A 144 12.17 -17.32 -23.57
CA ASP A 144 12.11 -16.25 -22.59
C ASP A 144 11.53 -16.75 -21.25
N ILE A 145 10.55 -17.64 -21.30
CA ILE A 145 9.99 -18.31 -20.12
C ILE A 145 11.04 -19.12 -19.40
N LEU A 146 11.87 -19.89 -20.11
CA LEU A 146 12.98 -20.66 -19.53
C LEU A 146 14.03 -19.76 -18.87
N ARG A 147 14.36 -18.61 -19.48
CA ARG A 147 15.26 -17.63 -18.86
C ARG A 147 14.69 -17.05 -17.56
N ILE A 148 13.40 -16.74 -17.54
CA ILE A 148 12.72 -16.22 -16.33
C ILE A 148 12.68 -17.31 -15.24
N LYS A 149 12.31 -18.54 -15.56
CA LYS A 149 12.32 -19.68 -14.63
C LYS A 149 13.71 -19.87 -14.01
N LYS A 150 14.76 -19.87 -14.83
CA LYS A 150 16.15 -19.97 -14.37
C LYS A 150 16.52 -18.81 -13.43
N ALA A 151 16.15 -17.58 -13.74
CA ALA A 151 16.39 -16.43 -12.88
C ALA A 151 15.64 -16.51 -11.54
N LEU A 152 14.47 -17.16 -11.52
CA LEU A 152 13.69 -17.43 -10.30
C LEU A 152 14.18 -18.69 -9.55
N GLY A 153 15.16 -19.43 -10.08
CA GLY A 153 15.71 -20.66 -9.49
C GLY A 153 14.68 -21.81 -9.44
N VAL A 154 13.78 -21.86 -10.42
CA VAL A 154 12.88 -22.99 -10.66
C VAL A 154 13.60 -23.92 -11.62
N GLU A 155 14.21 -24.99 -11.08
CA GLU A 155 14.82 -26.05 -11.89
C GLU A 155 13.70 -27.00 -12.33
N GLU A 156 13.70 -27.37 -13.62
CA GLU A 156 12.91 -28.51 -14.08
C GLU A 156 13.62 -29.77 -13.56
N SER A 157 12.92 -30.59 -12.76
CA SER A 157 13.38 -31.94 -12.51
C SER A 157 13.30 -32.71 -13.83
N GLU A 158 14.44 -32.98 -14.43
CA GLU A 158 14.57 -33.97 -15.49
C GLU A 158 14.24 -35.34 -14.89
N ASP A 159 13.06 -35.86 -15.19
CA ASP A 159 12.71 -37.28 -15.12
C ASP A 159 12.69 -37.87 -16.53
#